data_accf5a65872c867483d1538b15cefc06
#
_entry.id   accf5a65872c867483d1538b15cefc06
#
_cell.length_a   1.000
_cell.length_b   1.000
_cell.length_c   1.000
_cell.angle_alpha   90.00
_cell.angle_beta   90.00
_cell.angle_gamma   90.00
#
_symmetry.space_group_name_H-M   'P 1'
#
loop_
_entity.id
_entity.type
_entity.pdbx_description
1 polymer ?
#
loop_
_entity_poly.entity_id
_entity_poly.type
_entity_poly.pdbx_seq_one_letter_code
_entity_poly.pdbx_strand_id
1 'polypeptide(L)'
;RIYHGLESVYGYTNDTDEKNLKEFAKKLADSLGEQGKHIPVQLKEITYENAHIIRRIPRETALKDKVALMRRASEAAQSYDAHITKAIVNYQDDEQHVAISNSEGKYIRDVRIRTRMAVSAVAQDGALRETGSCSPGGSEGMEFYDTHKPEDIGKEAARIAMTML
;
A
#
# COMPACT_ATOMS: atom_id res chain seq x y z
N ARG A 1 20.99 -6.94 -3.54
CA ARG A 1 21.78 -6.43 -4.66
C ARG A 1 23.25 -6.36 -4.25
N ILE A 2 24.16 -6.75 -5.16
CA ILE A 2 25.61 -6.68 -4.96
C ILE A 2 26.16 -5.76 -6.05
N TYR A 3 27.10 -4.89 -5.66
CA TYR A 3 27.78 -3.95 -6.56
C TYR A 3 29.28 -4.27 -6.58
N HIS A 4 29.87 -4.26 -7.77
CA HIS A 4 31.32 -4.34 -7.98
C HIS A 4 31.73 -3.33 -9.07
N GLY A 5 32.33 -2.22 -8.68
CA GLY A 5 32.61 -1.11 -9.60
C GLY A 5 31.30 -0.56 -10.24
N LEU A 6 31.23 -0.67 -11.57
CA LEU A 6 30.05 -0.27 -12.35
C LEU A 6 29.05 -1.42 -12.60
N GLU A 7 29.42 -2.64 -12.21
CA GLU A 7 28.57 -3.80 -12.36
C GLU A 7 27.66 -4.01 -11.14
N SER A 8 26.48 -4.54 -11.35
CA SER A 8 25.59 -4.92 -10.25
C SER A 8 24.79 -6.16 -10.59
N VAL A 9 24.54 -6.99 -9.59
CA VAL A 9 23.64 -8.13 -9.67
C VAL A 9 22.52 -7.95 -8.67
N TYR A 10 21.30 -8.31 -9.08
CA TYR A 10 20.11 -8.29 -8.25
C TYR A 10 19.43 -9.64 -8.25
N GLY A 11 18.96 -10.05 -7.10
CA GLY A 11 18.10 -11.22 -6.95
C GLY A 11 17.06 -11.02 -5.86
N TYR A 12 16.01 -11.80 -5.92
CA TYR A 12 14.95 -11.85 -4.91
C TYR A 12 14.56 -13.32 -4.68
N THR A 13 14.04 -13.59 -3.51
CA THR A 13 13.49 -14.90 -3.13
C THR A 13 12.40 -14.71 -2.08
N ASN A 14 11.44 -15.62 -2.05
CA ASN A 14 10.44 -15.75 -0.98
C ASN A 14 10.87 -16.77 0.09
N ASP A 15 12.00 -17.44 -0.12
CA ASP A 15 12.56 -18.37 0.85
C ASP A 15 13.30 -17.58 1.93
N THR A 16 12.90 -17.78 3.19
CA THR A 16 13.45 -17.10 4.37
C THR A 16 14.34 -18.03 5.22
N ASP A 17 14.60 -19.27 4.76
CA ASP A 17 15.53 -20.16 5.43
C ASP A 17 16.96 -19.62 5.36
N GLU A 18 17.64 -19.61 6.52
CA GLU A 18 18.96 -18.98 6.64
C GLU A 18 20.01 -19.64 5.71
N LYS A 19 19.97 -20.97 5.59
CA LYS A 19 20.90 -21.70 4.72
C LYS A 19 20.67 -21.35 3.26
N ASN A 20 19.41 -21.34 2.83
CA ASN A 20 19.03 -21.04 1.46
C ASN A 20 19.34 -19.57 1.10
N LEU A 21 19.13 -18.64 2.03
CA LEU A 21 19.50 -17.23 1.85
C LEU A 21 21.03 -17.06 1.68
N LYS A 22 21.85 -17.78 2.47
CA LYS A 22 23.30 -17.76 2.34
C LYS A 22 23.78 -18.32 0.99
N GLU A 23 23.19 -19.45 0.58
CA GLU A 23 23.50 -20.06 -0.74
C GLU A 23 23.06 -19.13 -1.89
N PHE A 24 21.90 -18.48 -1.76
CA PHE A 24 21.43 -17.51 -2.74
C PHE A 24 22.33 -16.29 -2.84
N ALA A 25 22.76 -15.72 -1.72
CA ALA A 25 23.70 -14.60 -1.69
C ALA A 25 25.04 -14.98 -2.32
N LYS A 26 25.55 -16.20 -2.06
CA LYS A 26 26.77 -16.71 -2.69
C LYS A 26 26.63 -16.84 -4.20
N LYS A 27 25.55 -17.43 -4.70
CA LYS A 27 25.28 -17.53 -6.15
C LYS A 27 25.24 -16.15 -6.83
N LEU A 28 24.65 -15.15 -6.17
CA LEU A 28 24.66 -13.77 -6.68
C LEU A 28 26.08 -13.18 -6.73
N ALA A 29 26.90 -13.43 -5.70
CA ALA A 29 28.27 -12.96 -5.69
C ALA A 29 29.12 -13.65 -6.76
N ASP A 30 28.99 -14.96 -6.91
CA ASP A 30 29.71 -15.77 -7.89
C ASP A 30 29.40 -15.33 -9.35
N SER A 31 28.21 -14.79 -9.60
CA SER A 31 27.81 -14.29 -10.94
C SER A 31 28.57 -13.04 -11.39
N LEU A 32 29.26 -12.34 -10.47
CA LEU A 32 30.15 -11.21 -10.80
C LEU A 32 31.57 -11.63 -11.15
N GLY A 33 31.86 -12.94 -11.18
CA GLY A 33 33.11 -13.48 -11.67
C GLY A 33 34.36 -13.30 -10.77
N GLU A 34 34.21 -12.70 -9.60
CA GLU A 34 35.30 -12.50 -8.65
C GLU A 34 35.05 -13.20 -7.32
N GLN A 35 36.10 -13.77 -6.73
CA GLN A 35 36.08 -14.23 -5.35
C GLN A 35 36.24 -13.01 -4.42
N GLY A 36 35.09 -12.54 -3.89
CA GLY A 36 35.08 -11.44 -2.93
C GLY A 36 35.87 -11.78 -1.66
N LYS A 37 36.57 -10.80 -1.09
CA LYS A 37 37.17 -10.95 0.23
C LYS A 37 36.06 -10.98 1.29
N HIS A 38 36.13 -11.95 2.20
CA HIS A 38 35.26 -11.97 3.37
C HIS A 38 35.62 -10.80 4.29
N ILE A 39 34.74 -9.79 4.32
CA ILE A 39 34.88 -8.64 5.23
C ILE A 39 33.79 -8.80 6.30
N PRO A 40 34.15 -8.98 7.57
CA PRO A 40 33.17 -9.01 8.64
C PRO A 40 32.51 -7.64 8.77
N VAL A 41 31.19 -7.60 8.67
CA VAL A 41 30.39 -6.37 8.81
C VAL A 41 29.64 -6.42 10.13
N GLN A 42 29.87 -5.44 10.98
CA GLN A 42 29.10 -5.26 12.20
C GLN A 42 27.91 -4.34 11.89
N LEU A 43 26.71 -4.89 11.92
CA LEU A 43 25.49 -4.11 11.70
C LEU A 43 25.17 -3.24 12.92
N LYS A 44 24.92 -1.96 12.66
CA LYS A 44 24.45 -0.99 13.65
C LYS A 44 23.04 -0.57 13.28
N GLU A 45 22.11 -0.80 14.21
CA GLU A 45 20.73 -0.33 14.02
C GLU A 45 20.67 1.19 14.08
N ILE A 46 20.06 1.80 13.07
CA ILE A 46 19.84 3.23 12.95
C ILE A 46 18.33 3.45 13.04
N THR A 47 17.93 4.22 14.05
CA THR A 47 16.53 4.61 14.26
C THR A 47 16.30 5.98 13.65
N TYR A 48 15.24 6.10 12.85
CA TYR A 48 14.76 7.38 12.31
C TYR A 48 13.39 7.68 12.90
N GLU A 49 13.08 8.97 13.06
CA GLU A 49 11.72 9.38 13.35
C GLU A 49 10.83 9.05 12.15
N ASN A 50 9.68 8.45 12.44
CA ASN A 50 8.73 8.12 11.39
C ASN A 50 8.11 9.43 10.85
N ALA A 51 8.29 9.68 9.54
CA ALA A 51 7.72 10.83 8.86
C ALA A 51 6.18 10.79 8.80
N HIS A 52 5.59 9.60 8.93
CA HIS A 52 4.15 9.37 8.93
C HIS A 52 3.71 8.89 10.31
N ILE A 53 3.08 9.79 11.07
CA ILE A 53 2.57 9.46 12.40
C ILE A 53 1.25 8.73 12.26
N ILE A 54 1.24 7.43 12.54
CA ILE A 54 0.03 6.60 12.55
C ILE A 54 -0.61 6.67 13.92
N ARG A 55 -1.83 7.14 14.01
CA ARG A 55 -2.57 7.30 15.27
C ARG A 55 -3.50 6.12 15.56
N ARG A 56 -4.12 5.56 14.53
CA ARG A 56 -5.08 4.46 14.63
C ARG A 56 -4.70 3.37 13.62
N ILE A 57 -4.08 2.32 14.13
CA ILE A 57 -3.56 1.23 13.30
C ILE A 57 -4.75 0.44 12.69
N PRO A 58 -4.83 0.29 11.36
CA PRO A 58 -5.94 -0.42 10.71
C PRO A 58 -6.11 -1.87 11.18
N ARG A 59 -5.00 -2.58 11.45
CA ARG A 59 -5.02 -3.95 11.97
C ARG A 59 -5.75 -4.06 13.32
N GLU A 60 -5.72 -3.02 14.14
CA GLU A 60 -6.34 -2.98 15.46
C GLU A 60 -7.81 -2.52 15.40
N THR A 61 -8.26 -2.07 14.24
CA THR A 61 -9.65 -1.63 14.02
C THR A 61 -10.54 -2.81 13.70
N ALA A 62 -11.66 -2.92 14.42
CA ALA A 62 -12.61 -4.01 14.22
C ALA A 62 -13.19 -4.00 12.79
N LEU A 63 -13.37 -5.18 12.21
CA LEU A 63 -13.91 -5.32 10.84
C LEU A 63 -15.27 -4.62 10.68
N LYS A 64 -16.13 -4.67 11.70
CA LYS A 64 -17.43 -3.99 11.69
C LYS A 64 -17.32 -2.49 11.45
N ASP A 65 -16.29 -1.84 12.01
CA ASP A 65 -16.07 -0.40 11.88
C ASP A 65 -15.59 -0.05 10.47
N LYS A 66 -14.71 -0.87 9.89
CA LYS A 66 -14.30 -0.75 8.49
C LYS A 66 -15.49 -0.92 7.54
N VAL A 67 -16.34 -1.93 7.77
CA VAL A 67 -17.57 -2.15 7.00
C VAL A 67 -18.53 -0.97 7.14
N ALA A 68 -18.64 -0.34 8.33
CA ALA A 68 -19.46 0.84 8.53
C ALA A 68 -18.99 2.03 7.67
N LEU A 69 -17.67 2.25 7.55
CA LEU A 69 -17.11 3.27 6.66
C LEU A 69 -17.49 2.99 5.18
N MET A 70 -17.34 1.74 4.74
CA MET A 70 -17.70 1.35 3.37
C MET A 70 -19.18 1.55 3.08
N ARG A 71 -20.05 1.22 4.05
CA ARG A 71 -21.52 1.40 3.94
C ARG A 71 -21.87 2.88 3.77
N ARG A 72 -21.30 3.76 4.60
CA ARG A 72 -21.48 5.21 4.49
C ARG A 72 -21.10 5.74 3.10
N ALA A 73 -19.97 5.30 2.54
CA ALA A 73 -19.55 5.66 1.19
C ALA A 73 -20.54 5.15 0.12
N SER A 74 -21.00 3.90 0.25
CA SER A 74 -21.97 3.30 -0.68
C SER A 74 -23.31 4.01 -0.66
N GLU A 75 -23.84 4.27 0.54
CA GLU A 75 -25.12 4.98 0.74
C GLU A 75 -25.06 6.40 0.17
N ALA A 76 -23.96 7.11 0.42
CA ALA A 76 -23.74 8.46 -0.11
C ALA A 76 -23.64 8.50 -1.64
N ALA A 77 -23.01 7.50 -2.25
CA ALA A 77 -22.96 7.38 -3.71
C ALA A 77 -24.34 7.07 -4.29
N GLN A 78 -25.06 6.10 -3.72
CA GLN A 78 -26.40 5.68 -4.19
C GLN A 78 -27.47 6.76 -4.04
N SER A 79 -27.38 7.58 -2.98
CA SER A 79 -28.34 8.67 -2.73
C SER A 79 -28.02 9.96 -3.46
N TYR A 80 -26.92 10.01 -4.24
CA TYR A 80 -26.49 11.21 -4.92
C TYR A 80 -27.46 11.66 -6.02
N ASP A 81 -27.93 10.70 -6.83
CA ASP A 81 -28.88 10.94 -7.92
C ASP A 81 -29.69 9.66 -8.21
N ALA A 82 -30.91 9.82 -8.72
CA ALA A 82 -31.79 8.70 -9.08
C ALA A 82 -31.24 7.82 -10.21
N HIS A 83 -30.38 8.34 -11.05
CA HIS A 83 -29.71 7.60 -12.12
C HIS A 83 -28.56 6.74 -11.63
N ILE A 84 -28.11 6.87 -10.38
CA ILE A 84 -27.08 5.99 -9.82
C ILE A 84 -27.70 4.62 -9.50
N THR A 85 -27.42 3.66 -10.34
CA THR A 85 -27.98 2.30 -10.24
C THR A 85 -27.13 1.33 -9.43
N LYS A 86 -25.82 1.65 -9.26
CA LYS A 86 -24.90 0.78 -8.54
C LYS A 86 -23.76 1.59 -7.93
N ALA A 87 -23.36 1.22 -6.70
CA ALA A 87 -22.11 1.66 -6.08
C ALA A 87 -21.32 0.43 -5.61
N ILE A 88 -20.03 0.41 -5.91
CA ILE A 88 -19.07 -0.61 -5.48
C ILE A 88 -18.03 0.08 -4.63
N VAL A 89 -17.81 -0.42 -3.41
CA VAL A 89 -16.81 0.11 -2.48
C VAL A 89 -15.78 -0.96 -2.18
N ASN A 90 -14.52 -0.64 -2.36
CA ASN A 90 -13.39 -1.45 -1.96
C ASN A 90 -12.60 -0.70 -0.90
N TYR A 91 -12.30 -1.37 0.19
CA TYR A 91 -11.40 -0.90 1.24
C TYR A 91 -10.15 -1.78 1.25
N GLN A 92 -9.00 -1.14 1.37
CA GLN A 92 -7.72 -1.83 1.48
C GLN A 92 -6.88 -1.14 2.56
N ASP A 93 -6.27 -1.93 3.42
CA ASP A 93 -5.16 -1.51 4.25
C ASP A 93 -4.00 -2.51 4.12
N ASP A 94 -2.79 -2.01 4.26
CA ASP A 94 -1.60 -2.85 4.34
C ASP A 94 -0.63 -2.33 5.42
N GLU A 95 0.06 -3.27 6.05
CA GLU A 95 1.15 -3.03 6.98
C GLU A 95 2.38 -3.79 6.48
N GLN A 96 3.39 -3.04 6.05
CA GLN A 96 4.63 -3.60 5.52
C GLN A 96 5.77 -3.37 6.51
N HIS A 97 6.35 -4.46 7.01
CA HIS A 97 7.58 -4.44 7.79
C HIS A 97 8.78 -4.56 6.86
N VAL A 98 9.66 -3.59 6.92
CA VAL A 98 10.84 -3.51 6.06
C VAL A 98 12.09 -3.56 6.93
N ALA A 99 13.07 -4.38 6.53
CA ALA A 99 14.41 -4.38 7.10
C ALA A 99 15.43 -4.23 5.97
N ILE A 100 16.32 -3.26 6.13
CA ILE A 100 17.35 -2.93 5.14
C ILE A 100 18.71 -2.98 5.82
N SER A 101 19.65 -3.69 5.23
CA SER A 101 21.04 -3.69 5.68
C SER A 101 21.99 -3.58 4.50
N ASN A 102 23.19 -3.06 4.74
CA ASN A 102 24.22 -2.94 3.73
C ASN A 102 25.62 -3.27 4.28
N SER A 103 26.60 -3.37 3.37
CA SER A 103 28.00 -3.66 3.70
C SER A 103 28.73 -2.54 4.42
N GLU A 104 28.15 -1.35 4.55
CA GLU A 104 28.67 -0.26 5.39
C GLU A 104 28.27 -0.42 6.88
N GLY A 105 27.57 -1.50 7.22
CA GLY A 105 27.12 -1.77 8.58
C GLY A 105 25.79 -1.11 8.95
N LYS A 106 25.08 -0.50 8.03
CA LYS A 106 23.78 0.10 8.30
C LYS A 106 22.70 -1.00 8.40
N TYR A 107 21.86 -0.89 9.42
CA TYR A 107 20.66 -1.71 9.57
C TYR A 107 19.50 -0.82 9.97
N ILE A 108 18.45 -0.82 9.17
CA ILE A 108 17.29 0.06 9.34
C ILE A 108 16.05 -0.82 9.33
N ARG A 109 15.14 -0.56 10.27
CA ARG A 109 13.78 -1.11 10.27
C ARG A 109 12.78 0.00 10.04
N ASP A 110 11.73 -0.32 9.30
CA ASP A 110 10.64 0.59 8.99
C ASP A 110 9.31 -0.18 8.96
N VAL A 111 8.24 0.46 9.43
CA VAL A 111 6.87 -0.07 9.36
C VAL A 111 6.04 0.93 8.58
N ARG A 112 5.54 0.49 7.44
CA ARG A 112 4.74 1.30 6.51
C ARG A 112 3.30 0.87 6.58
N ILE A 113 2.46 1.78 6.99
CA ILE A 113 1.01 1.56 7.05
C ILE A 113 0.35 2.44 5.99
N ARG A 114 -0.56 1.84 5.25
CA ARG A 114 -1.31 2.53 4.20
C ARG A 114 -2.77 2.14 4.30
N THR A 115 -3.64 3.09 3.94
CA THR A 115 -5.06 2.84 3.79
C THR A 115 -5.59 3.47 2.51
N ARG A 116 -6.60 2.85 1.92
CA ARG A 116 -7.25 3.32 0.70
C ARG A 116 -8.71 2.91 0.70
N MET A 117 -9.57 3.80 0.20
CA MET A 117 -10.93 3.46 -0.16
C MET A 117 -11.18 3.83 -1.62
N ALA A 118 -11.67 2.88 -2.41
CA ALA A 118 -12.05 3.10 -3.80
C ALA A 118 -13.56 2.91 -3.94
N VAL A 119 -14.23 3.92 -4.47
CA VAL A 119 -15.66 3.87 -4.79
C VAL A 119 -15.82 4.00 -6.31
N SER A 120 -16.63 3.13 -6.89
CA SER A 120 -17.09 3.22 -8.27
C SER A 120 -18.61 3.29 -8.28
N ALA A 121 -19.15 4.34 -8.91
CA ALA A 121 -20.59 4.52 -9.09
C ALA A 121 -20.96 4.34 -10.56
N VAL A 122 -22.09 3.71 -10.82
CA VAL A 122 -22.63 3.53 -12.17
C VAL A 122 -23.88 4.34 -12.30
N ALA A 123 -23.90 5.29 -13.24
CA ALA A 123 -25.06 6.04 -13.65
C ALA A 123 -25.67 5.43 -14.92
N GLN A 124 -26.99 5.44 -15.03
CA GLN A 124 -27.70 4.90 -16.17
C GLN A 124 -28.94 5.73 -16.50
N ASP A 125 -29.09 6.09 -17.77
CA ASP A 125 -30.32 6.67 -18.35
C ASP A 125 -30.67 5.93 -19.66
N GLY A 126 -31.77 5.19 -19.61
CA GLY A 126 -32.16 4.31 -20.70
C GLY A 126 -31.05 3.30 -21.07
N ALA A 127 -30.51 3.41 -22.28
CA ALA A 127 -29.42 2.57 -22.78
C ALA A 127 -28.03 3.14 -22.46
N LEU A 128 -27.93 4.39 -22.07
CA LEU A 128 -26.66 5.03 -21.69
C LEU A 128 -26.23 4.57 -20.32
N ARG A 129 -24.95 4.27 -20.17
CA ARG A 129 -24.38 3.80 -18.92
C ARG A 129 -22.95 4.29 -18.77
N GLU A 130 -22.70 5.04 -17.70
CA GLU A 130 -21.41 5.62 -17.42
C GLU A 130 -20.92 5.25 -16.00
N THR A 131 -19.61 5.28 -15.81
CA THR A 131 -19.00 4.92 -14.53
C THR A 131 -18.06 6.01 -14.08
N GLY A 132 -18.26 6.49 -12.86
CA GLY A 132 -17.34 7.40 -12.18
C GLY A 132 -16.64 6.70 -11.02
N SER A 133 -15.42 7.10 -10.72
CA SER A 133 -14.63 6.52 -9.63
C SER A 133 -13.87 7.58 -8.85
N CYS A 134 -13.79 7.37 -7.53
CA CYS A 134 -12.95 8.15 -6.63
C CYS A 134 -12.21 7.18 -5.70
N SER A 135 -10.89 7.36 -5.55
CA SER A 135 -10.05 6.33 -4.97
C SER A 135 -8.88 6.90 -4.16
N PRO A 136 -9.15 7.75 -3.15
CA PRO A 136 -8.12 8.31 -2.31
C PRO A 136 -7.47 7.26 -1.40
N GLY A 137 -6.21 7.51 -1.04
CA GLY A 137 -5.44 6.71 -0.09
C GLY A 137 -4.18 7.42 0.33
N GLY A 138 -3.58 6.98 1.42
CA GLY A 138 -2.38 7.61 1.98
C GLY A 138 -1.57 6.68 2.87
N SER A 139 -0.37 7.15 3.26
CA SER A 139 0.46 6.53 4.27
C SER A 139 0.00 6.98 5.67
N GLU A 140 -1.24 6.66 5.99
CA GLU A 140 -1.94 7.00 7.22
C GLU A 140 -2.71 5.78 7.73
N GLY A 141 -3.09 5.79 9.01
CA GLY A 141 -4.00 4.81 9.60
C GLY A 141 -5.47 5.16 9.37
N MET A 142 -6.33 4.75 10.30
CA MET A 142 -7.77 5.03 10.21
C MET A 142 -8.11 6.51 10.37
N GLU A 143 -7.20 7.34 10.87
CA GLU A 143 -7.34 8.80 10.92
C GLU A 143 -7.46 9.45 9.55
N PHE A 144 -7.04 8.76 8.47
CA PHE A 144 -7.26 9.17 7.09
C PHE A 144 -8.72 9.53 6.82
N TYR A 145 -9.66 8.77 7.41
CA TYR A 145 -11.10 8.97 7.22
C TYR A 145 -11.71 10.10 8.06
N ASP A 146 -10.92 10.77 8.90
CA ASP A 146 -11.35 11.99 9.61
C ASP A 146 -11.35 13.19 8.65
N THR A 147 -10.39 13.22 7.72
CA THR A 147 -10.24 14.27 6.69
C THR A 147 -10.86 13.88 5.35
N HIS A 148 -10.76 12.60 4.97
CA HIS A 148 -11.32 12.04 3.75
C HIS A 148 -12.59 11.25 4.09
N LYS A 149 -13.67 11.97 4.33
CA LYS A 149 -14.94 11.34 4.77
C LYS A 149 -15.45 10.35 3.72
N PRO A 150 -15.84 9.13 4.13
CA PRO A 150 -16.39 8.12 3.21
C PRO A 150 -17.51 8.64 2.33
N GLU A 151 -18.38 9.50 2.91
CA GLU A 151 -19.49 10.11 2.18
C GLU A 151 -19.03 11.00 1.03
N ASP A 152 -17.96 11.77 1.23
CA ASP A 152 -17.42 12.66 0.20
C ASP A 152 -16.79 11.86 -0.94
N ILE A 153 -16.12 10.74 -0.60
CA ILE A 153 -15.57 9.80 -1.60
C ILE A 153 -16.70 9.20 -2.44
N GLY A 154 -17.80 8.76 -1.78
CA GLY A 154 -18.95 8.21 -2.46
C GLY A 154 -19.64 9.22 -3.38
N LYS A 155 -19.90 10.42 -2.88
CA LYS A 155 -20.50 11.52 -3.66
C LYS A 155 -19.65 11.91 -4.85
N GLU A 156 -18.34 11.98 -4.71
CA GLU A 156 -17.43 12.34 -5.80
C GLU A 156 -17.44 11.29 -6.91
N ALA A 157 -17.44 10.00 -6.58
CA ALA A 157 -17.58 8.93 -7.56
C ALA A 157 -18.90 9.04 -8.35
N ALA A 158 -20.00 9.31 -7.64
CA ALA A 158 -21.32 9.49 -8.25
C ALA A 158 -21.38 10.76 -9.11
N ARG A 159 -20.80 11.87 -8.63
CA ARG A 159 -20.72 13.14 -9.39
C ARG A 159 -20.00 12.91 -10.73
N ILE A 160 -18.87 12.19 -10.72
CA ILE A 160 -18.13 11.89 -11.94
C ILE A 160 -19.00 11.06 -12.90
N ALA A 161 -19.68 10.00 -12.40
CA ALA A 161 -20.56 9.16 -13.21
C ALA A 161 -21.69 9.98 -13.86
N MET A 162 -22.33 10.88 -13.10
CA MET A 162 -23.39 11.75 -13.59
C MET A 162 -22.91 12.79 -14.58
N THR A 163 -21.66 13.26 -14.44
CA THR A 163 -21.08 14.22 -15.39
C THR A 163 -20.79 13.58 -16.75
N MET A 164 -20.55 12.27 -16.76
CA MET A 164 -20.25 11.51 -17.97
C MET A 164 -21.51 10.97 -18.66
N LEU A 165 -22.63 10.84 -17.94
CA LEU A 165 -23.92 10.42 -18.44
C LEU A 165 -24.58 11.53 -19.25
#